data_8caf6a26d3d3b1089ad6866ee553811e
#
_entry.id   8caf6a26d3d3b1089ad6866ee553811e
#
_cell.length_a   1.000
_cell.length_b   1.000
_cell.length_c   1.000
_cell.angle_alpha   90.00
_cell.angle_beta   90.00
_cell.angle_gamma   90.00
#
_symmetry.space_group_name_H-M   'P 1'
#
loop_
_entity.id
_entity.type
_entity.pdbx_description
1 polymer ?
#
loop_
_entity_poly.entity_id
_entity_poly.type
_entity_poly.pdbx_seq_one_letter_code
_entity_poly.pdbx_strand_id
1 'polypeptide(L)'
;MKVGLIGLGRMGEGMARRMMKEGIEVWGYRRNYKKAEEAFEKGYVSGVTTDIENLVKQVHHQDGQIGNAPGIFQLVIPAELVEDTINELLPLLGDGDIIIDHGNSNFKDSRRRAERLSKLGIQYID
;
A
#
# COMPACT_ATOMS: atom_id res chain seq x y z
N MET A 1 14.02 1.11 -3.79
CA MET A 1 12.66 1.63 -3.52
C MET A 1 11.80 0.52 -2.93
N LYS A 2 11.07 0.83 -1.88
CA LYS A 2 10.08 -0.05 -1.26
C LYS A 2 8.70 0.53 -1.45
N VAL A 3 7.75 -0.33 -1.77
CA VAL A 3 6.34 0.08 -1.85
C VAL A 3 5.48 -0.88 -1.02
N GLY A 4 4.40 -0.37 -0.50
CA GLY A 4 3.40 -1.17 0.21
C GLY A 4 2.28 -1.56 -0.74
N LEU A 5 1.80 -2.78 -0.59
CA LEU A 5 0.70 -3.29 -1.41
C LEU A 5 -0.36 -3.86 -0.48
N ILE A 6 -1.52 -3.25 -0.48
CA ILE A 6 -2.65 -3.69 0.32
C ILE A 6 -3.63 -4.42 -0.57
N GLY A 7 -3.78 -5.71 -0.32
CA GLY A 7 -4.59 -6.60 -1.15
C GLY A 7 -3.74 -7.50 -2.02
N LEU A 8 -3.49 -8.72 -1.52
CA LEU A 8 -2.70 -9.72 -2.23
C LEU A 8 -3.61 -10.78 -2.86
N GLY A 9 -4.65 -10.32 -3.57
CA GLY A 9 -5.44 -11.19 -4.42
C GLY A 9 -4.73 -11.42 -5.74
N ARG A 10 -5.43 -11.97 -6.72
CA ARG A 10 -4.83 -12.30 -8.02
C ARG A 10 -4.19 -11.08 -8.69
N MET A 11 -4.89 -9.95 -8.70
CA MET A 11 -4.37 -8.72 -9.31
C MET A 11 -3.17 -8.18 -8.53
N GLY A 12 -3.28 -8.13 -7.21
CA GLY A 12 -2.20 -7.64 -6.35
C GLY A 12 -0.94 -8.49 -6.47
N GLU A 13 -1.08 -9.80 -6.50
CA GLU A 13 0.07 -10.71 -6.70
C GLU A 13 0.73 -10.48 -8.06
N GLY A 14 -0.07 -10.29 -9.11
CA GLY A 14 0.46 -10.01 -10.44
C GLY A 14 1.24 -8.71 -10.48
N MET A 15 0.72 -7.68 -9.84
CA MET A 15 1.40 -6.38 -9.73
C MET A 15 2.72 -6.51 -8.95
N ALA A 16 2.69 -7.22 -7.82
CA ALA A 16 3.87 -7.43 -7.00
C ALA A 16 4.98 -8.12 -7.78
N ARG A 17 4.63 -9.19 -8.48
CA ARG A 17 5.60 -9.94 -9.30
C ARG A 17 6.24 -9.06 -10.36
N ARG A 18 5.45 -8.21 -11.00
CA ARG A 18 5.96 -7.29 -12.03
C ARG A 18 6.91 -6.27 -11.43
N MET A 19 6.53 -5.66 -10.30
CA MET A 19 7.38 -4.68 -9.62
C MET A 19 8.69 -5.30 -9.16
N MET A 20 8.65 -6.51 -8.64
CA MET A 20 9.87 -7.18 -8.20
C MET A 20 10.83 -7.47 -9.35
N LYS A 21 10.31 -7.78 -10.53
CA LYS A 21 11.15 -7.95 -11.73
C LYS A 21 11.88 -6.66 -12.09
N GLU A 22 11.29 -5.52 -11.79
CA GLU A 22 11.90 -4.20 -12.05
C GLU A 22 12.81 -3.75 -10.91
N GLY A 23 13.07 -4.60 -9.92
CA GLY A 23 13.95 -4.30 -8.81
C GLY A 23 13.30 -3.50 -7.67
N ILE A 24 11.99 -3.41 -7.65
CA ILE A 24 11.25 -2.73 -6.59
C ILE A 24 10.94 -3.72 -5.48
N GLU A 25 11.28 -3.36 -4.24
CA GLU A 25 10.92 -4.15 -3.07
C GLU A 25 9.45 -3.93 -2.75
N VAL A 26 8.69 -5.03 -2.61
CA VAL A 26 7.27 -4.96 -2.35
C VAL A 26 6.96 -5.60 -1.00
N TRP A 27 6.34 -4.84 -0.12
CA TRP A 27 5.80 -5.35 1.14
C TRP A 27 4.29 -5.45 1.03
N GLY A 28 3.78 -6.66 1.21
CA GLY A 28 2.36 -6.94 1.07
C GLY A 28 1.64 -7.00 2.41
N TYR A 29 0.39 -6.59 2.41
CA TYR A 29 -0.50 -6.70 3.56
C TYR A 29 -1.71 -7.54 3.18
N ARG A 30 -2.07 -8.47 4.06
CA ARG A 30 -3.29 -9.26 3.95
C ARG A 30 -3.73 -9.68 5.34
N ARG A 31 -5.05 -9.65 5.60
CA ARG A 31 -5.58 -10.05 6.92
C ARG A 31 -5.36 -11.52 7.23
N ASN A 32 -5.48 -12.37 6.22
CA ASN A 32 -5.33 -13.82 6.40
C ASN A 32 -3.85 -14.18 6.43
N TYR A 33 -3.36 -14.58 7.61
CA TYR A 33 -1.96 -14.92 7.81
C TYR A 33 -1.47 -16.00 6.86
N LYS A 34 -2.26 -17.06 6.69
CA LYS A 34 -1.87 -18.20 5.85
C LYS A 34 -1.67 -17.79 4.39
N LYS A 35 -2.57 -16.95 3.87
CA LYS A 35 -2.47 -16.47 2.49
C LYS A 35 -1.35 -15.47 2.31
N ALA A 36 -1.06 -14.67 3.32
CA ALA A 36 0.09 -13.77 3.30
C ALA A 36 1.39 -14.57 3.24
N GLU A 37 1.49 -15.59 4.08
CA GLU A 37 2.65 -16.47 4.12
C GLU A 37 2.85 -17.20 2.79
N GLU A 38 1.78 -17.68 2.18
CA GLU A 38 1.83 -18.34 0.86
C GLU A 38 2.40 -17.41 -0.21
N ALA A 39 1.98 -16.15 -0.24
CA ALA A 39 2.49 -15.19 -1.21
C ALA A 39 3.99 -14.96 -1.04
N PHE A 40 4.45 -14.89 0.21
CA PHE A 40 5.87 -14.73 0.52
C PHE A 40 6.68 -15.97 0.10
N GLU A 41 6.19 -17.16 0.42
CA GLU A 41 6.86 -18.41 0.09
C GLU A 41 6.97 -18.62 -1.43
N LYS A 42 5.97 -18.17 -2.18
CA LYS A 42 6.00 -18.23 -3.64
C LYS A 42 6.91 -17.17 -4.26
N GLY A 43 7.47 -16.28 -3.46
CA GLY A 43 8.36 -15.24 -3.95
C GLY A 43 7.65 -14.08 -4.65
N TYR A 44 6.36 -13.89 -4.41
CA TYR A 44 5.59 -12.83 -5.04
C TYR A 44 5.82 -11.45 -4.43
N VAL A 45 6.28 -11.43 -3.18
CA VAL A 45 6.56 -10.19 -2.44
C VAL A 45 7.89 -10.34 -1.72
N SER A 46 8.50 -9.20 -1.37
CA SER A 46 9.75 -9.17 -0.60
C SER A 46 9.51 -9.46 0.88
N GLY A 47 8.34 -9.11 1.38
CA GLY A 47 7.91 -9.38 2.74
C GLY A 47 6.41 -9.25 2.85
N VAL A 48 5.84 -9.80 3.91
CA VAL A 48 4.40 -9.73 4.17
C VAL A 48 4.13 -9.40 5.62
N THR A 49 2.96 -8.85 5.88
CA THR A 49 2.49 -8.61 7.23
C THR A 49 0.97 -8.67 7.26
N THR A 50 0.42 -9.01 8.43
CA THR A 50 -1.01 -8.94 8.71
C THR A 50 -1.37 -7.73 9.55
N ASP A 51 -0.38 -6.85 9.82
CA ASP A 51 -0.53 -5.65 10.63
C ASP A 51 -0.22 -4.42 9.79
N ILE A 52 -1.22 -3.55 9.63
CA ILE A 52 -1.10 -2.35 8.78
C ILE A 52 -0.05 -1.38 9.32
N GLU A 53 0.09 -1.29 10.64
CA GLU A 53 1.11 -0.44 11.26
C GLU A 53 2.51 -0.92 10.90
N ASN A 54 2.71 -2.22 10.94
CA ASN A 54 3.99 -2.80 10.54
C ASN A 54 4.27 -2.58 9.05
N LEU A 55 3.25 -2.67 8.21
CA LEU A 55 3.41 -2.37 6.78
C LEU A 55 3.95 -0.96 6.58
N VAL A 56 3.34 0.01 7.24
CA VAL A 56 3.75 1.41 7.12
C VAL A 56 5.19 1.60 7.61
N LYS A 57 5.55 0.98 8.73
CA LYS A 57 6.92 1.04 9.25
C LYS A 57 7.94 0.49 8.24
N GLN A 58 7.62 -0.64 7.62
CA GLN A 58 8.51 -1.25 6.64
C GLN A 58 8.69 -0.37 5.40
N VAL A 59 7.60 0.22 4.93
CA VAL A 59 7.64 1.08 3.73
C VAL A 59 8.38 2.39 4.01
N HIS A 60 8.20 2.98 5.19
CA HIS A 60 8.88 4.21 5.56
C HIS A 60 10.39 4.00 5.80
N HIS A 61 10.80 2.77 6.08
CA HIS A 61 12.21 2.47 6.28
C HIS A 61 12.87 2.18 4.92
N GLN A 62 13.71 3.10 4.48
CA GLN A 62 14.49 2.92 3.25
C GLN A 62 15.96 2.72 3.63
N ASP A 63 16.60 1.73 3.03
CA ASP A 63 18.00 1.43 3.32
C ASP A 63 18.88 2.63 3.00
N GLY A 64 19.80 2.94 3.91
CA GLY A 64 20.74 4.06 3.75
C GLY A 64 20.17 5.42 4.11
N GLN A 65 18.94 5.50 4.60
CA GLN A 65 18.34 6.76 5.05
C GLN A 65 18.17 6.79 6.55
N ILE A 66 18.28 8.00 7.13
CA ILE A 66 18.02 8.24 8.55
C ILE A 66 16.60 8.75 8.68
N GLY A 67 15.82 8.11 9.56
CA GLY A 67 14.42 8.49 9.79
C GLY A 67 13.49 7.89 8.74
N ASN A 68 12.27 8.42 8.66
CA ASN A 68 11.25 7.94 7.75
C ASN A 68 11.39 8.59 6.37
N ALA A 69 11.23 7.80 5.31
CA ALA A 69 11.13 8.30 3.95
C ALA A 69 9.66 8.31 3.54
N PRO A 70 9.25 9.23 2.63
CA PRO A 70 7.92 9.16 2.04
C PRO A 70 7.68 7.80 1.38
N GLY A 71 6.50 7.23 1.57
CA GLY A 71 6.16 5.92 1.07
C GLY A 71 5.04 5.95 0.05
N ILE A 72 5.01 4.89 -0.76
CA ILE A 72 3.94 4.66 -1.73
C ILE A 72 3.15 3.44 -1.26
N PHE A 73 1.84 3.61 -1.12
CA PHE A 73 0.93 2.55 -0.67
C PHE A 73 -0.12 2.32 -1.74
N GLN A 74 -0.13 1.12 -2.30
CA GLN A 74 -1.04 0.78 -3.38
C GLN A 74 -2.20 -0.05 -2.84
N LEU A 75 -3.42 0.37 -3.15
CA LEU A 75 -4.63 -0.30 -2.72
C LEU A 75 -5.19 -1.11 -3.90
N VAL A 76 -5.19 -2.43 -3.75
CA VAL A 76 -5.77 -3.36 -4.74
C VAL A 76 -6.84 -4.17 -4.02
N ILE A 77 -7.90 -3.48 -3.63
CA ILE A 77 -9.00 -4.01 -2.82
C ILE A 77 -10.33 -3.57 -3.43
N PRO A 78 -11.43 -4.26 -3.09
CA PRO A 78 -12.75 -3.84 -3.55
C PRO A 78 -13.06 -2.39 -3.14
N ALA A 79 -13.79 -1.68 -4.00
CA ALA A 79 -14.11 -0.27 -3.80
C ALA A 79 -14.75 0.02 -2.43
N GLU A 80 -15.60 -0.89 -1.95
CA GLU A 80 -16.29 -0.72 -0.66
C GLU A 80 -15.36 -0.78 0.55
N LEU A 81 -14.12 -1.27 0.38
CA LEU A 81 -13.15 -1.34 1.47
C LEU A 81 -12.14 -0.19 1.46
N VAL A 82 -12.16 0.63 0.43
CA VAL A 82 -11.15 1.69 0.24
C VAL A 82 -11.22 2.72 1.36
N GLU A 83 -12.41 3.20 1.68
CA GLU A 83 -12.58 4.26 2.69
C GLU A 83 -12.08 3.81 4.06
N ASP A 84 -12.48 2.62 4.50
CA ASP A 84 -12.05 2.08 5.79
C ASP A 84 -10.53 1.88 5.83
N THR A 85 -9.94 1.41 4.74
CA THR A 85 -8.51 1.20 4.64
C THR A 85 -7.75 2.53 4.73
N ILE A 86 -8.22 3.56 4.04
CA ILE A 86 -7.64 4.89 4.12
C ILE A 86 -7.71 5.41 5.56
N ASN A 87 -8.84 5.23 6.22
CA ASN A 87 -9.00 5.66 7.61
C ASN A 87 -8.03 4.94 8.57
N GLU A 88 -7.71 3.68 8.31
CA GLU A 88 -6.70 2.96 9.09
C GLU A 88 -5.29 3.48 8.82
N LEU A 89 -5.01 3.87 7.58
CA LEU A 89 -3.69 4.37 7.18
C LEU A 89 -3.41 5.78 7.68
N LEU A 90 -4.40 6.66 7.67
CA LEU A 90 -4.20 8.10 7.92
C LEU A 90 -3.42 8.41 9.19
N PRO A 91 -3.71 7.81 10.36
CA PRO A 91 -2.94 8.10 11.57
C PRO A 91 -1.46 7.71 11.48
N LEU A 92 -1.12 6.85 10.53
CA LEU A 92 0.22 6.29 10.38
C LEU A 92 1.02 7.00 9.29
N LEU A 93 0.35 7.72 8.40
CA LEU A 93 0.98 8.37 7.26
C LEU A 93 1.42 9.79 7.61
N GLY A 94 2.32 10.32 6.81
CA GLY A 94 2.86 11.66 6.98
C GLY A 94 2.95 12.42 5.67
N ASP A 95 3.46 13.63 5.78
CA ASP A 95 3.64 14.53 4.63
C ASP A 95 4.52 13.88 3.56
N GLY A 96 4.06 13.93 2.33
CA GLY A 96 4.77 13.35 1.19
C GLY A 96 4.40 11.92 0.86
N ASP A 97 3.64 11.23 1.72
CA ASP A 97 3.18 9.87 1.40
C ASP A 97 2.17 9.88 0.27
N ILE A 98 2.13 8.78 -0.49
CA ILE A 98 1.27 8.65 -1.66
C ILE A 98 0.41 7.40 -1.51
N ILE A 99 -0.87 7.54 -1.75
CA ILE A 99 -1.81 6.41 -1.86
C ILE A 99 -2.25 6.30 -3.31
N ILE A 100 -2.11 5.11 -3.88
CA ILE A 100 -2.58 4.82 -5.23
C ILE A 100 -3.71 3.80 -5.12
N ASP A 101 -4.91 4.18 -5.58
CA ASP A 101 -6.08 3.32 -5.57
C ASP A 101 -6.24 2.70 -6.97
N HIS A 102 -6.09 1.39 -7.05
CA HIS A 102 -6.25 0.63 -8.30
C HIS A 102 -7.67 0.05 -8.47
N GLY A 103 -8.58 0.40 -7.56
CA GLY A 103 -9.96 -0.06 -7.64
C GLY A 103 -10.80 0.78 -8.58
N ASN A 104 -12.05 0.37 -8.78
CA ASN A 104 -13.02 1.10 -9.59
C ASN A 104 -13.87 2.00 -8.72
N SER A 105 -13.22 2.96 -8.06
CA SER A 105 -13.92 3.92 -7.22
C SER A 105 -14.70 4.92 -8.07
N ASN A 106 -15.83 5.40 -7.52
CA ASN A 106 -16.63 6.43 -8.17
C ASN A 106 -15.79 7.71 -8.31
N PHE A 107 -15.90 8.36 -9.46
CA PHE A 107 -15.16 9.60 -9.75
C PHE A 107 -15.33 10.68 -8.67
N LYS A 108 -16.57 10.89 -8.19
CA LYS A 108 -16.84 11.89 -7.16
C LYS A 108 -16.17 11.53 -5.83
N ASP A 109 -16.15 10.25 -5.48
CA ASP A 109 -15.51 9.76 -4.27
C ASP A 109 -13.99 9.91 -4.36
N SER A 110 -13.40 9.59 -5.50
CA SER A 110 -11.96 9.74 -5.72
C SER A 110 -11.54 11.19 -5.61
N ARG A 111 -12.31 12.10 -6.19
CA ARG A 111 -12.03 13.53 -6.14
C ARG A 111 -12.10 14.07 -4.70
N ARG A 112 -13.11 13.67 -3.96
CA ARG A 112 -13.29 14.07 -2.56
C ARG A 112 -12.16 13.56 -1.69
N ARG A 113 -11.73 12.30 -1.91
CA ARG A 113 -10.59 11.72 -1.21
C ARG A 113 -9.31 12.48 -1.49
N ALA A 114 -9.05 12.80 -2.75
CA ALA A 114 -7.87 13.55 -3.15
C ALA A 114 -7.80 14.91 -2.45
N GLU A 115 -8.91 15.63 -2.40
CA GLU A 115 -8.99 16.93 -1.73
C GLU A 115 -8.75 16.81 -0.22
N ARG A 116 -9.40 15.82 0.42
CA ARG A 116 -9.25 15.57 1.86
C ARG A 116 -7.81 15.21 2.24
N LEU A 117 -7.19 14.34 1.48
CA LEU A 117 -5.84 13.85 1.77
C LEU A 117 -4.79 14.90 1.46
N SER A 118 -5.01 15.71 0.43
CA SER A 118 -4.12 16.82 0.08
C SER A 118 -3.92 17.78 1.24
N LYS A 119 -4.96 18.05 2.02
CA LYS A 119 -4.89 18.92 3.21
C LYS A 119 -3.98 18.33 4.29
N LEU A 120 -3.73 17.06 4.28
CA LEU A 120 -2.87 16.35 5.21
C LEU A 120 -1.46 16.12 4.64
N GLY A 121 -1.17 16.65 3.47
CA GLY A 121 0.11 16.45 2.81
C GLY A 121 0.25 15.11 2.12
N ILE A 122 -0.85 14.38 1.93
CA ILE A 122 -0.86 13.05 1.31
C ILE A 122 -1.45 13.16 -0.09
N GLN A 123 -0.74 12.61 -1.07
CA GLN A 123 -1.22 12.57 -2.45
C GLN A 123 -2.05 11.30 -2.67
N TYR A 124 -3.21 11.46 -3.27
CA TYR A 124 -4.09 10.34 -3.62
C TYR A 124 -4.26 10.29 -5.14
N ILE A 125 -3.98 9.13 -5.71
CA ILE A 125 -4.05 8.88 -7.16
C ILE A 125 -4.95 7.66 -7.38
N ASP A 126 -5.85 7.75 -8.32
CA ASP A 126 -6.68 6.61 -8.72
C ASP A 126 -6.45 6.21 -10.18
#